data_efcee17bbe6ef3879974febb6761a460
#
_entry.id   efcee17bbe6ef3879974febb6761a460
#
_cell.length_a   1.000
_cell.length_b   1.000
_cell.length_c   1.000
_cell.angle_alpha   90.00
_cell.angle_beta   90.00
_cell.angle_gamma   90.00
#
_symmetry.space_group_name_H-M   'P 1'
#
loop_
_entity.id
_entity.type
_entity.pdbx_description
1 polymer ?
#
loop_
_entity_poly.entity_id
_entity_poly.type
_entity_poly.pdbx_seq_one_letter_code
_entity_poly.pdbx_strand_id
1 'polypeptide(L)'
;ADADMASGEPGTLIADSEWKAGAWITKSEPQSITPTMVETQLTIVLADGVWRRSTMTHFTPRYDSGTSDLDYPHDYPHDFAGMALGAEIVNDTSIPQPVKLTIFGPCTNPYVIIGTNRYEVDVTVPSGSRLEIDGTGDVRTVTMVSGTGLATNCFAQAVRGSGKDSGRYVFQPLAPGTQSVSWPGGFQFDLTVCEERSEPPWT
;
A
#
# COMPACT_ATOMS: atom_id res chain seq x y z
N ALA A 1 -16.24 -22.08 -4.19
CA ALA A 1 -17.25 -21.61 -5.12
C ALA A 1 -18.64 -21.55 -4.46
N ASP A 2 -19.16 -22.67 -3.93
CA ASP A 2 -20.54 -22.68 -3.38
C ASP A 2 -20.66 -21.89 -2.07
N ALA A 3 -19.65 -21.93 -1.22
CA ALA A 3 -19.59 -21.14 0.02
C ALA A 3 -19.49 -19.64 -0.27
N ASP A 4 -18.72 -19.25 -1.26
CA ASP A 4 -18.53 -17.86 -1.66
C ASP A 4 -19.80 -17.29 -2.29
N MET A 5 -20.50 -18.09 -3.12
CA MET A 5 -21.80 -17.70 -3.66
C MET A 5 -22.85 -17.53 -2.56
N ALA A 6 -22.83 -18.36 -1.54
CA ALA A 6 -23.77 -18.28 -0.41
C ALA A 6 -23.51 -17.05 0.48
N SER A 7 -22.25 -16.60 0.60
CA SER A 7 -21.89 -15.40 1.35
C SER A 7 -22.12 -14.09 0.59
N GLY A 8 -22.35 -14.15 -0.72
CA GLY A 8 -22.43 -12.96 -1.58
C GLY A 8 -21.07 -12.30 -1.86
N GLU A 9 -19.97 -12.99 -1.56
CA GLU A 9 -18.61 -12.50 -1.80
C GLU A 9 -18.00 -13.20 -3.03
N PRO A 10 -17.29 -12.47 -3.91
CA PRO A 10 -16.62 -13.07 -5.05
C PRO A 10 -15.45 -13.94 -4.60
N GLY A 11 -15.24 -15.05 -5.30
CA GLY A 11 -14.00 -15.81 -5.19
C GLY A 11 -12.81 -15.02 -5.74
N THR A 12 -11.59 -15.45 -5.42
CA THR A 12 -10.37 -14.82 -5.97
C THR A 12 -9.85 -15.64 -7.15
N LEU A 13 -9.82 -15.01 -8.33
CA LEU A 13 -9.12 -15.53 -9.49
C LEU A 13 -7.67 -15.05 -9.46
N ILE A 14 -6.73 -15.97 -9.68
CA ILE A 14 -5.29 -15.66 -9.68
C ILE A 14 -4.74 -15.99 -11.06
N ALA A 15 -4.06 -15.01 -11.67
CA ALA A 15 -3.33 -15.21 -12.91
C ALA A 15 -1.85 -14.93 -12.65
N ASP A 16 -0.98 -15.75 -13.25
CA ASP A 16 0.48 -15.64 -13.17
C ASP A 16 1.01 -15.52 -11.73
N SER A 17 0.35 -16.19 -10.79
CA SER A 17 0.68 -16.22 -9.34
C SER A 17 0.64 -14.88 -8.60
N GLU A 18 0.54 -13.75 -9.28
CA GLU A 18 0.63 -12.40 -8.71
C GLU A 18 -0.66 -11.59 -8.89
N TRP A 19 -1.29 -11.70 -10.06
CA TRP A 19 -2.47 -10.92 -10.38
C TRP A 19 -3.72 -11.54 -9.80
N LYS A 20 -4.52 -10.76 -9.09
CA LYS A 20 -5.75 -11.17 -8.41
C LYS A 20 -6.93 -10.35 -8.90
N ALA A 21 -8.05 -11.02 -9.14
CA ALA A 21 -9.33 -10.35 -9.40
C ALA A 21 -10.46 -11.06 -8.64
N GLY A 22 -11.42 -10.28 -8.18
CA GLY A 22 -12.69 -10.83 -7.67
C GLY A 22 -13.49 -11.42 -8.82
N ALA A 23 -13.96 -12.66 -8.68
CA ALA A 23 -14.62 -13.34 -9.78
C ALA A 23 -15.71 -14.32 -9.31
N TRP A 24 -16.70 -14.50 -10.19
CA TRP A 24 -17.78 -15.47 -10.05
C TRP A 24 -17.70 -16.52 -11.16
N ILE A 25 -17.82 -17.79 -10.80
CA ILE A 25 -18.03 -18.84 -11.78
C ILE A 25 -19.53 -18.91 -12.05
N THR A 26 -19.95 -18.47 -13.24
CA THR A 26 -21.37 -18.40 -13.60
C THR A 26 -21.84 -19.64 -14.35
N LYS A 27 -20.91 -20.41 -14.94
CA LYS A 27 -21.23 -21.61 -15.68
C LYS A 27 -20.08 -22.60 -15.62
N SER A 28 -20.41 -23.89 -15.49
CA SER A 28 -19.46 -25.00 -15.55
C SER A 28 -20.07 -26.07 -16.44
N GLU A 29 -19.43 -26.38 -17.57
CA GLU A 29 -19.88 -27.37 -18.54
C GLU A 29 -18.80 -28.42 -18.76
N PRO A 30 -19.07 -29.71 -18.45
CA PRO A 30 -18.16 -30.77 -18.82
C PRO A 30 -18.13 -30.92 -20.35
N GLN A 31 -16.94 -30.86 -20.93
CA GLN A 31 -16.70 -31.01 -22.36
C GLN A 31 -16.37 -32.46 -22.71
N SER A 32 -15.59 -33.13 -21.87
CA SER A 32 -15.18 -34.52 -22.07
C SER A 32 -15.01 -35.22 -20.72
N ILE A 33 -15.49 -36.44 -20.63
CA ILE A 33 -15.36 -37.30 -19.44
C ILE A 33 -14.75 -38.61 -19.88
N THR A 34 -13.58 -38.93 -19.40
CA THR A 34 -12.91 -40.22 -19.56
C THR A 34 -12.66 -40.85 -18.20
N PRO A 35 -12.33 -42.14 -18.09
CA PRO A 35 -12.05 -42.77 -16.80
C PRO A 35 -10.91 -42.14 -16.01
N THR A 36 -10.02 -41.39 -16.67
CA THR A 36 -8.82 -40.79 -16.08
C THR A 36 -8.79 -39.26 -16.13
N MET A 37 -9.70 -38.62 -16.87
CA MET A 37 -9.68 -37.17 -17.09
C MET A 37 -11.08 -36.62 -17.27
N VAL A 38 -11.36 -35.47 -16.66
CA VAL A 38 -12.54 -34.67 -16.90
C VAL A 38 -12.10 -33.31 -17.41
N GLU A 39 -12.55 -32.92 -18.60
CA GLU A 39 -12.32 -31.59 -19.15
C GLU A 39 -13.61 -30.77 -18.94
N THR A 40 -13.45 -29.58 -18.35
CA THR A 40 -14.58 -28.70 -18.00
C THR A 40 -14.31 -27.30 -18.50
N GLN A 41 -15.27 -26.72 -19.19
CA GLN A 41 -15.25 -25.30 -19.55
C GLN A 41 -15.94 -24.48 -18.46
N LEU A 42 -15.24 -23.45 -17.95
CA LEU A 42 -15.76 -22.51 -16.95
C LEU A 42 -16.01 -21.15 -17.60
N THR A 43 -17.18 -20.58 -17.34
CA THR A 43 -17.43 -19.17 -17.62
C THR A 43 -17.24 -18.37 -16.33
N ILE A 44 -16.30 -17.42 -16.36
CA ILE A 44 -15.92 -16.61 -15.22
C ILE A 44 -16.28 -15.15 -15.53
N VAL A 45 -16.94 -14.49 -14.57
CA VAL A 45 -17.27 -13.07 -14.64
C VAL A 45 -16.52 -12.36 -13.53
N LEU A 46 -15.74 -11.32 -13.87
CA LEU A 46 -15.04 -10.50 -12.89
C LEU A 46 -16.02 -9.61 -12.16
N ALA A 47 -15.86 -9.47 -10.84
CA ALA A 47 -16.77 -8.71 -10.00
C ALA A 47 -16.74 -7.21 -10.30
N ASP A 48 -15.52 -6.66 -10.52
CA ASP A 48 -15.28 -5.24 -10.81
C ASP A 48 -14.50 -4.99 -12.11
N GLY A 49 -14.10 -6.07 -12.79
CA GLY A 49 -13.34 -5.98 -14.05
C GLY A 49 -11.88 -5.51 -13.86
N VAL A 50 -11.37 -5.51 -12.64
CA VAL A 50 -10.03 -5.01 -12.31
C VAL A 50 -9.14 -6.14 -11.79
N TRP A 51 -7.96 -6.25 -12.38
CA TRP A 51 -6.87 -7.08 -11.90
C TRP A 51 -5.92 -6.25 -11.06
N ARG A 52 -5.53 -6.79 -9.90
CA ARG A 52 -4.69 -6.11 -8.93
C ARG A 52 -3.45 -6.92 -8.62
N ARG A 53 -2.31 -6.25 -8.58
CA ARG A 53 -1.04 -6.77 -8.09
C ARG A 53 -0.52 -5.82 -7.01
N SER A 54 -0.12 -6.37 -5.86
CA SER A 54 0.37 -5.57 -4.74
C SER A 54 1.85 -5.85 -4.51
N THR A 55 2.66 -4.80 -4.52
CA THR A 55 4.08 -4.85 -4.20
C THR A 55 4.35 -4.05 -2.93
N MET A 56 4.92 -4.70 -1.91
CA MET A 56 5.22 -4.08 -0.63
C MET A 56 6.72 -3.80 -0.50
N THR A 57 7.04 -2.59 -0.07
CA THR A 57 8.39 -2.17 0.28
C THR A 57 8.43 -1.80 1.75
N HIS A 58 9.39 -2.37 2.50
CA HIS A 58 9.59 -2.12 3.92
C HIS A 58 10.64 -1.03 4.13
N PHE A 59 10.33 -0.04 4.98
CA PHE A 59 11.21 1.06 5.36
C PHE A 59 11.53 0.95 6.86
N THR A 60 12.81 0.71 7.16
CA THR A 60 13.31 0.58 8.54
C THR A 60 13.53 1.93 9.19
N PRO A 61 13.47 2.03 10.53
CA PRO A 61 13.80 3.27 11.23
C PRO A 61 15.21 3.74 10.86
N ARG A 62 15.34 5.03 10.65
CA ARG A 62 16.63 5.68 10.45
C ARG A 62 16.89 6.54 11.68
N TYR A 63 17.80 6.11 12.50
CA TYR A 63 18.32 6.95 13.55
C TYR A 63 19.43 7.79 12.92
N ASP A 64 19.28 9.09 12.94
CA ASP A 64 20.41 9.99 12.74
C ASP A 64 21.38 9.65 13.89
N SER A 65 22.37 8.82 13.60
CA SER A 65 23.47 8.62 14.51
C SER A 65 24.21 9.95 14.49
N GLY A 66 23.85 10.84 15.41
CA GLY A 66 24.46 12.15 15.58
C GLY A 66 25.96 12.12 15.92
N THR A 67 26.68 11.23 15.29
CA THR A 67 28.12 11.26 15.12
C THR A 67 28.40 11.95 13.79
N SER A 68 28.32 13.26 13.81
CA SER A 68 29.12 14.07 12.91
C SER A 68 30.58 13.83 13.29
N ASP A 69 31.14 12.70 12.90
CA ASP A 69 32.58 12.42 12.92
C ASP A 69 33.29 13.22 11.82
N LEU A 70 33.01 14.49 11.73
CA LEU A 70 33.80 15.46 11.02
C LEU A 70 33.93 16.69 11.92
N ASP A 71 34.53 16.47 13.10
CA ASP A 71 35.09 17.53 13.89
C ASP A 71 36.44 17.97 13.25
N TYR A 72 36.35 18.65 12.13
CA TYR A 72 37.40 19.47 11.61
C TYR A 72 37.20 20.89 12.13
N PRO A 73 38.23 21.52 12.74
CA PRO A 73 38.12 22.87 13.26
C PRO A 73 38.16 23.91 12.15
N HIS A 74 37.20 23.85 11.25
CA HIS A 74 36.97 24.89 10.26
C HIS A 74 35.49 25.23 10.24
N ASP A 75 35.17 26.36 10.85
CA ASP A 75 33.93 27.12 10.74
C ASP A 75 33.57 27.36 9.29
N TYR A 76 32.90 26.38 8.68
CA TYR A 76 32.07 26.60 7.50
C TYR A 76 30.61 26.54 7.94
N PRO A 77 29.82 27.60 7.70
CA PRO A 77 28.41 27.65 8.10
C PRO A 77 27.51 26.83 7.13
N HIS A 78 27.96 25.68 6.74
CA HIS A 78 27.18 24.70 5.96
C HIS A 78 27.28 23.37 6.70
N ASP A 79 26.50 23.26 7.78
CA ASP A 79 26.04 21.99 8.22
C ASP A 79 25.29 21.36 7.03
N PHE A 80 25.95 20.46 6.33
CA PHE A 80 25.27 19.42 5.62
C PHE A 80 24.65 18.50 6.70
N ALA A 81 23.60 18.98 7.36
CA ALA A 81 22.70 18.16 8.14
C ALA A 81 22.39 16.96 7.25
N GLY A 82 22.80 15.77 7.71
CA GLY A 82 22.88 14.57 6.91
C GLY A 82 21.68 14.47 6.00
N MET A 83 21.90 14.56 4.69
CA MET A 83 20.88 14.23 3.73
C MET A 83 20.44 12.82 4.09
N ALA A 84 19.24 12.70 4.60
CA ALA A 84 18.60 11.40 4.71
C ALA A 84 18.81 10.73 3.36
N LEU A 85 19.63 9.67 3.33
CA LEU A 85 19.88 8.89 2.12
C LEU A 85 18.50 8.57 1.54
N GLY A 86 18.15 9.22 0.43
CA GLY A 86 16.83 9.21 -0.13
C GLY A 86 16.41 7.77 -0.39
N ALA A 87 15.39 7.31 0.31
CA ALA A 87 14.69 6.12 -0.11
C ALA A 87 13.86 6.50 -1.33
N GLU A 88 13.70 5.55 -2.23
CA GLU A 88 12.92 5.75 -3.44
C GLU A 88 11.88 4.63 -3.57
N ILE A 89 10.79 4.96 -4.21
CA ILE A 89 9.77 4.01 -4.65
C ILE A 89 9.48 4.26 -6.13
N VAL A 90 9.28 3.20 -6.87
CA VAL A 90 9.04 3.29 -8.32
C VAL A 90 7.62 2.82 -8.64
N ASN A 91 6.92 3.62 -9.41
CA ASN A 91 5.70 3.22 -10.09
C ASN A 91 6.01 3.07 -11.59
N ASP A 92 6.21 1.85 -12.05
CA ASP A 92 6.57 1.52 -13.43
C ASP A 92 5.41 1.70 -14.42
N THR A 93 4.22 2.04 -13.94
CA THR A 93 3.06 2.23 -14.80
C THR A 93 2.96 3.67 -15.30
N SER A 94 2.17 3.89 -16.33
CA SER A 94 1.93 5.23 -16.88
C SER A 94 0.84 6.02 -16.15
N ILE A 95 0.20 5.42 -15.13
CA ILE A 95 -0.89 6.04 -14.38
C ILE A 95 -0.61 6.02 -12.87
N PRO A 96 -1.17 6.98 -12.11
CA PRO A 96 -1.05 6.96 -10.66
C PRO A 96 -1.69 5.69 -10.06
N GLN A 97 -1.00 5.04 -9.12
CA GLN A 97 -1.44 3.80 -8.49
C GLN A 97 -1.86 4.02 -7.04
N PRO A 98 -2.96 3.40 -6.58
CA PRO A 98 -3.35 3.48 -5.19
C PRO A 98 -2.32 2.84 -4.27
N VAL A 99 -2.21 3.38 -3.06
CA VAL A 99 -1.23 2.91 -2.07
C VAL A 99 -1.89 2.61 -0.73
N LYS A 100 -1.27 1.68 -0.01
CA LYS A 100 -1.53 1.43 1.40
C LYS A 100 -0.26 1.68 2.19
N LEU A 101 -0.36 2.45 3.29
CA LEU A 101 0.70 2.67 4.25
C LEU A 101 0.35 1.93 5.55
N THR A 102 1.30 1.19 6.10
CA THR A 102 1.20 0.58 7.42
C THR A 102 2.34 1.10 8.29
N ILE A 103 2.04 1.98 9.24
CA ILE A 103 3.01 2.62 10.12
C ILE A 103 3.01 1.91 11.46
N PHE A 104 4.18 1.50 11.94
CA PHE A 104 4.34 0.78 13.20
C PHE A 104 4.75 1.71 14.33
N GLY A 105 4.08 1.56 15.47
CA GLY A 105 4.42 2.32 16.67
C GLY A 105 5.68 1.80 17.40
N PRO A 106 6.24 2.64 18.30
CA PRO A 106 5.64 3.85 18.84
C PRO A 106 5.92 5.09 17.98
N CYS A 107 4.94 5.92 17.73
CA CYS A 107 5.12 7.23 17.10
C CYS A 107 3.93 8.16 17.40
N THR A 108 4.14 9.47 17.31
CA THR A 108 3.10 10.49 17.51
C THR A 108 3.04 11.37 16.27
N ASN A 109 1.83 11.60 15.77
CA ASN A 109 1.54 12.37 14.56
C ASN A 109 2.44 11.92 13.38
N PRO A 110 2.44 10.62 13.06
CA PRO A 110 3.32 10.09 12.04
C PRO A 110 3.00 10.70 10.67
N TYR A 111 4.07 10.95 9.91
CA TYR A 111 3.95 11.32 8.51
C TYR A 111 5.03 10.70 7.64
N VAL A 112 4.68 10.47 6.39
CA VAL A 112 5.59 10.05 5.32
C VAL A 112 5.41 11.00 4.15
N ILE A 113 6.51 11.44 3.55
CA ILE A 113 6.49 12.25 2.33
C ILE A 113 6.93 11.36 1.17
N ILE A 114 6.10 11.27 0.13
CA ILE A 114 6.40 10.54 -1.09
C ILE A 114 6.27 11.53 -2.25
N GLY A 115 7.39 11.76 -2.95
CA GLY A 115 7.46 12.83 -3.94
C GLY A 115 7.18 14.19 -3.29
N THR A 116 6.09 14.83 -3.69
CA THR A 116 5.65 16.13 -3.17
C THR A 116 4.47 16.03 -2.20
N ASN A 117 3.95 14.83 -1.94
CA ASN A 117 2.79 14.66 -1.07
C ASN A 117 3.16 14.15 0.31
N ARG A 118 2.56 14.74 1.34
CA ARG A 118 2.70 14.35 2.75
C ARG A 118 1.47 13.56 3.19
N TYR A 119 1.69 12.31 3.59
CA TYR A 119 0.71 11.41 4.19
C TYR A 119 0.82 11.54 5.70
N GLU A 120 -0.19 12.08 6.36
CA GLU A 120 -0.13 12.45 7.78
C GLU A 120 -1.43 12.10 8.49
N VAL A 121 -1.32 11.59 9.71
CA VAL A 121 -2.46 11.34 10.60
C VAL A 121 -2.12 11.84 12.00
N ASP A 122 -2.99 12.69 12.55
CA ASP A 122 -2.83 13.30 13.88
C ASP A 122 -3.28 12.32 14.99
N VAL A 123 -2.42 11.31 15.24
CA VAL A 123 -2.70 10.25 16.22
C VAL A 123 -1.42 9.78 16.88
N THR A 124 -1.51 9.29 18.13
CA THR A 124 -0.42 8.54 18.76
C THR A 124 -0.62 7.04 18.52
N VAL A 125 0.37 6.40 17.89
CA VAL A 125 0.40 4.95 17.67
C VAL A 125 1.25 4.33 18.77
N PRO A 126 0.68 3.57 19.70
CA PRO A 126 1.41 2.93 20.80
C PRO A 126 2.40 1.86 20.30
N SER A 127 3.36 1.51 21.14
CA SER A 127 4.23 0.35 20.90
C SER A 127 3.42 -0.93 20.70
N GLY A 128 3.80 -1.74 19.72
CA GLY A 128 3.09 -2.97 19.36
C GLY A 128 1.76 -2.76 18.61
N SER A 129 1.39 -1.51 18.33
CA SER A 129 0.25 -1.15 17.49
C SER A 129 0.71 -0.71 16.11
N ARG A 130 -0.20 -0.71 15.14
CA ARG A 130 0.04 -0.17 13.80
C ARG A 130 -1.10 0.70 13.33
N LEU A 131 -0.79 1.68 12.50
CA LEU A 131 -1.74 2.54 11.82
C LEU A 131 -1.78 2.14 10.34
N GLU A 132 -2.94 1.75 9.85
CA GLU A 132 -3.17 1.38 8.45
C GLU A 132 -3.92 2.50 7.76
N ILE A 133 -3.34 3.05 6.69
CA ILE A 133 -3.92 4.03 5.79
C ILE A 133 -4.13 3.31 4.47
N ASP A 134 -5.37 2.98 4.14
CA ASP A 134 -5.70 2.19 2.95
C ASP A 134 -6.44 3.05 1.92
N GLY A 135 -5.75 3.31 0.81
CA GLY A 135 -6.27 4.02 -0.35
C GLY A 135 -6.57 3.11 -1.55
N THR A 136 -6.47 1.77 -1.39
CA THR A 136 -6.51 0.81 -2.50
C THR A 136 -7.91 0.29 -2.84
N GLY A 137 -8.89 0.47 -1.95
CA GLY A 137 -10.26 0.03 -2.18
C GLY A 137 -11.21 1.15 -2.56
N ASP A 138 -12.44 0.80 -2.88
CA ASP A 138 -13.54 1.75 -3.12
C ASP A 138 -13.83 2.57 -1.86
N VAL A 139 -13.66 1.96 -0.69
CA VAL A 139 -13.79 2.62 0.62
C VAL A 139 -12.41 2.85 1.21
N ARG A 140 -12.02 4.12 1.30
CA ARG A 140 -10.76 4.53 1.91
C ARG A 140 -10.87 4.51 3.42
N THR A 141 -9.86 3.94 4.08
CA THR A 141 -9.88 3.77 5.55
C THR A 141 -8.59 4.24 6.19
N VAL A 142 -8.71 4.72 7.43
CA VAL A 142 -7.58 4.95 8.35
C VAL A 142 -7.92 4.26 9.65
N THR A 143 -7.18 3.22 9.97
CA THR A 143 -7.48 2.32 11.08
C THR A 143 -6.24 2.08 11.93
N MET A 144 -6.33 2.30 13.23
CA MET A 144 -5.31 1.87 14.18
C MET A 144 -5.64 0.48 14.69
N VAL A 145 -4.72 -0.45 14.55
CA VAL A 145 -4.83 -1.83 15.05
C VAL A 145 -3.88 -1.99 16.22
N SER A 146 -4.44 -2.28 17.41
CA SER A 146 -3.64 -2.53 18.62
C SER A 146 -2.90 -3.87 18.55
N GLY A 147 -1.90 -4.06 19.43
CA GLY A 147 -1.20 -5.35 19.56
C GLY A 147 -2.10 -6.53 19.93
N THR A 148 -3.31 -6.27 20.45
CA THR A 148 -4.35 -7.28 20.74
C THR A 148 -5.30 -7.51 19.56
N GLY A 149 -5.13 -6.81 18.43
CA GLY A 149 -5.97 -6.92 17.26
C GLY A 149 -7.23 -6.03 17.27
N LEU A 150 -7.43 -5.20 18.30
CA LEU A 150 -8.55 -4.26 18.32
C LEU A 150 -8.34 -3.16 17.27
N ALA A 151 -9.31 -3.00 16.39
CA ALA A 151 -9.31 -1.96 15.35
C ALA A 151 -10.08 -0.72 15.80
N THR A 152 -9.48 0.46 15.63
CA THR A 152 -10.07 1.77 15.94
C THR A 152 -10.03 2.63 14.69
N ASN A 153 -11.16 3.23 14.32
CA ASN A 153 -11.25 4.12 13.17
C ASN A 153 -10.61 5.48 13.51
N CYS A 154 -9.58 5.85 12.75
CA CYS A 154 -8.85 7.11 12.85
C CYS A 154 -9.03 8.01 11.61
N PHE A 155 -10.10 7.82 10.84
CA PHE A 155 -10.34 8.58 9.62
C PHE A 155 -10.52 10.09 9.86
N ALA A 156 -11.08 10.46 11.01
CA ALA A 156 -11.28 11.87 11.38
C ALA A 156 -9.96 12.61 11.64
N GLN A 157 -8.92 11.89 12.07
CA GLN A 157 -7.57 12.40 12.36
C GLN A 157 -6.67 12.48 11.12
N ALA A 158 -7.13 11.94 9.99
CA ALA A 158 -6.38 11.96 8.75
C ALA A 158 -6.32 13.36 8.12
N VAL A 159 -5.11 13.82 7.82
CA VAL A 159 -4.91 15.10 7.13
C VAL A 159 -5.22 14.94 5.65
N ARG A 160 -6.20 15.68 5.15
CA ARG A 160 -6.69 15.54 3.77
C ARG A 160 -6.45 16.77 2.90
N GLY A 161 -5.85 17.84 3.47
CA GLY A 161 -5.64 19.10 2.76
C GLY A 161 -6.93 19.61 2.11
N SER A 162 -6.82 20.13 0.89
CA SER A 162 -7.97 20.46 0.04
C SER A 162 -8.40 19.31 -0.90
N GLY A 163 -7.92 18.08 -0.63
CA GLY A 163 -8.22 16.89 -1.43
C GLY A 163 -7.02 16.41 -2.27
N LYS A 164 -7.30 15.59 -3.27
CA LYS A 164 -6.30 15.04 -4.19
C LYS A 164 -5.45 16.16 -4.81
N ASP A 165 -4.16 15.90 -4.98
CA ASP A 165 -3.16 16.81 -5.57
C ASP A 165 -2.88 18.09 -4.76
N SER A 166 -3.34 18.14 -3.49
CA SER A 166 -3.06 19.27 -2.58
C SER A 166 -1.68 19.27 -1.94
N GLY A 167 -0.89 18.20 -2.15
CA GLY A 167 0.39 17.97 -1.47
C GLY A 167 0.26 17.46 -0.03
N ARG A 168 -0.96 17.36 0.51
CA ARG A 168 -1.26 16.87 1.88
C ARG A 168 -2.45 15.92 1.93
N TYR A 169 -2.70 15.22 0.85
CA TYR A 169 -3.82 14.29 0.80
C TYR A 169 -3.39 12.88 1.22
N VAL A 170 -3.90 12.40 2.35
CA VAL A 170 -3.50 11.11 2.96
C VAL A 170 -3.78 9.89 2.08
N PHE A 171 -4.66 9.98 1.10
CA PHE A 171 -4.95 8.93 0.11
C PHE A 171 -4.48 9.28 -1.31
N GLN A 172 -3.42 10.07 -1.41
CA GLN A 172 -2.85 10.43 -2.70
C GLN A 172 -2.31 9.18 -3.40
N PRO A 173 -2.71 8.88 -4.64
CA PRO A 173 -2.09 7.82 -5.41
C PRO A 173 -0.62 8.14 -5.72
N LEU A 174 0.21 7.10 -5.80
CA LEU A 174 1.61 7.21 -6.18
C LEU A 174 1.72 7.60 -7.65
N ALA A 175 2.33 8.73 -7.92
CA ALA A 175 2.56 9.20 -9.29
C ALA A 175 3.50 8.26 -10.07
N PRO A 176 3.40 8.19 -11.42
CA PRO A 176 4.32 7.43 -12.27
C PRO A 176 5.79 7.83 -12.08
N GLY A 177 6.68 6.87 -12.32
CA GLY A 177 8.13 7.04 -12.24
C GLY A 177 8.68 6.91 -10.82
N THR A 178 9.94 7.31 -10.65
CA THR A 178 10.64 7.25 -9.37
C THR A 178 10.23 8.41 -8.47
N GLN A 179 9.80 8.10 -7.25
CA GLN A 179 9.41 9.08 -6.24
C GLN A 179 10.34 8.95 -5.03
N SER A 180 10.83 10.09 -4.54
CA SER A 180 11.60 10.12 -3.28
C SER A 180 10.70 9.82 -2.09
N VAL A 181 11.25 9.13 -1.09
CA VAL A 181 10.54 8.80 0.17
C VAL A 181 11.33 9.35 1.34
N SER A 182 10.67 10.15 2.19
CA SER A 182 11.28 10.68 3.41
C SER A 182 10.28 10.65 4.58
N TRP A 183 10.81 10.50 5.81
CA TRP A 183 10.03 10.50 7.04
C TRP A 183 10.94 10.88 8.23
N PRO A 184 10.40 11.16 9.44
CA PRO A 184 11.22 11.55 10.61
C PRO A 184 12.24 10.51 11.10
N GLY A 185 12.21 9.28 10.57
CA GLY A 185 13.19 8.24 10.89
C GLY A 185 12.88 7.42 12.14
N GLY A 186 12.13 7.93 13.09
CA GLY A 186 11.90 7.28 14.40
C GLY A 186 10.96 6.09 14.40
N PHE A 187 10.38 5.71 13.27
CA PHE A 187 9.49 4.57 13.12
C PHE A 187 9.73 3.84 11.80
N GLN A 188 9.27 2.60 11.73
CA GLN A 188 9.25 1.81 10.51
C GLN A 188 7.86 1.84 9.88
N PHE A 189 7.80 1.65 8.57
CA PHE A 189 6.54 1.52 7.86
C PHE A 189 6.68 0.65 6.61
N ASP A 190 5.54 0.09 6.18
CA ASP A 190 5.39 -0.59 4.91
C ASP A 190 4.60 0.30 3.96
N LEU A 191 5.08 0.39 2.72
CA LEU A 191 4.38 1.01 1.61
C LEU A 191 4.02 -0.09 0.61
N THR A 192 2.73 -0.31 0.43
CA THR A 192 2.20 -1.22 -0.58
C THR A 192 1.64 -0.41 -1.74
N VAL A 193 2.16 -0.64 -2.92
CA VAL A 193 1.63 -0.11 -4.18
C VAL A 193 0.70 -1.16 -4.78
N CYS A 194 -0.54 -0.77 -5.09
CA CYS A 194 -1.52 -1.65 -5.71
C CYS A 194 -1.65 -1.28 -7.19
N GLU A 195 -0.99 -2.05 -8.03
CA GLU A 195 -1.13 -1.90 -9.47
C GLU A 195 -2.49 -2.43 -9.91
N GLU A 196 -3.24 -1.63 -10.66
CA GLU A 196 -4.55 -1.96 -11.20
C GLU A 196 -4.51 -1.96 -12.73
N ARG A 197 -5.07 -3.01 -13.34
CA ARG A 197 -5.19 -3.16 -14.79
C ARG A 197 -6.54 -3.77 -15.17
N SER A 198 -7.03 -3.46 -16.36
CA SER A 198 -8.22 -4.12 -16.95
C SER A 198 -7.94 -5.54 -17.40
N GLU A 199 -6.67 -5.86 -17.71
CA GLU A 199 -6.23 -7.18 -18.16
C GLU A 199 -4.93 -7.57 -17.45
N PRO A 200 -4.76 -8.85 -17.04
CA PRO A 200 -3.46 -9.31 -16.59
C PRO A 200 -2.51 -9.41 -17.80
N PRO A 201 -1.20 -9.32 -17.61
CA PRO A 201 -0.27 -9.61 -18.67
C PRO A 201 -0.39 -11.10 -19.04
N TRP A 202 -0.99 -11.37 -20.17
CA TRP A 202 -1.02 -12.71 -20.75
C TRP A 202 0.35 -12.97 -21.39
N THR A 203 1.18 -13.76 -20.77
CA THR A 203 2.45 -14.29 -21.33
C THR A 203 2.29 -15.73 -21.77
#